data_85646e024919166f09a532907beb577b
#
_entry.id   85646e024919166f09a532907beb577b
#
_cell.length_a   1.000
_cell.length_b   1.000
_cell.length_c   1.000
_cell.angle_alpha   90.00
_cell.angle_beta   90.00
_cell.angle_gamma   90.00
#
_symmetry.space_group_name_H-M   'P 1'
#
loop_
_entity.id
_entity.type
_entity.pdbx_description
1 polymer ?
#
loop_
_entity_poly.entity_id
_entity_poly.type
_entity_poly.pdbx_seq_one_letter_code
_entity_poly.pdbx_strand_id
1 'polypeptide(L)'
;MSVDKVAHKGLNTTPPHPILYSYTTNQILFNPMPFEPVPVTTEDLVTYLTDKVGTEVNTKALFEASEHFNCSLATVKKRLKSYKQGIGKWNLTVQEKLEQTFNAPAAMPAVVQNLIPAKDDSYVPFGNFPDVKKVIQSKMFYPVFITGMSGNGKTFSVEQACASLNRELIRVNITIETDEDDLIGGFRLVNGNTVWHNGPVVEALERGAVLLLDEVDLASNKILCLQSVLEGKGIFLKKIGKYIKPATGFNVIATANTKGKGSDDGRFIGTNVLNEAFLERFALTFEQEYPTPATETKILLRVAATVGKHDEEFCKNLANWADIIRRTFKDGGIDEVISTRRLVHIMRAYAIWNNRMKAIKVCVNRFDEETKQSFIELYDKIDAGVDLNEEENNDETV
;
A
#
# COMPACT_ATOMS: atom_id res chain seq x y z
N MET A 1 -27.24 58.20 -28.88
CA MET A 1 -28.25 58.73 -27.96
C MET A 1 -28.05 58.06 -26.62
N SER A 2 -27.65 58.92 -25.73
CA SER A 2 -27.80 59.16 -24.28
C SER A 2 -27.15 58.09 -23.37
N VAL A 3 -26.01 58.23 -22.86
CA VAL A 3 -25.39 58.98 -21.73
C VAL A 3 -26.33 59.07 -20.53
N ASP A 4 -25.98 58.34 -19.48
CA ASP A 4 -26.14 58.88 -18.13
C ASP A 4 -25.05 58.34 -17.17
N LYS A 5 -24.43 59.34 -16.51
CA LYS A 5 -23.41 59.28 -15.48
C LYS A 5 -24.06 58.98 -14.13
N VAL A 6 -23.44 58.15 -13.29
CA VAL A 6 -23.61 58.26 -11.83
C VAL A 6 -22.25 58.15 -11.12
N ALA A 7 -22.12 59.10 -10.23
CA ALA A 7 -21.03 59.67 -9.50
C ALA A 7 -20.21 58.74 -8.58
N HIS A 8 -18.93 59.12 -8.46
CA HIS A 8 -17.99 58.77 -7.40
C HIS A 8 -18.47 59.18 -6.01
N LYS A 9 -18.31 58.28 -5.02
CA LYS A 9 -18.12 58.63 -3.62
C LYS A 9 -16.74 58.14 -3.17
N GLY A 10 -15.87 59.10 -2.89
CA GLY A 10 -14.54 58.92 -2.36
C GLY A 10 -14.57 58.40 -0.91
N LEU A 11 -13.68 57.55 -0.59
CA LEU A 11 -13.29 57.21 0.78
C LEU A 11 -11.91 57.77 1.05
N ASN A 12 -11.90 58.78 1.98
CA ASN A 12 -10.70 59.34 2.58
C ASN A 12 -9.93 58.27 3.35
N THR A 13 -8.69 58.05 2.99
CA THR A 13 -7.70 57.38 3.84
C THR A 13 -6.62 58.40 4.22
N THR A 14 -6.62 58.83 5.44
CA THR A 14 -5.53 59.58 6.07
C THR A 14 -4.34 58.64 6.35
N PRO A 15 -3.10 59.08 6.12
CA PRO A 15 -1.92 58.32 6.46
C PRO A 15 -1.62 58.39 7.96
N PRO A 16 -1.04 57.36 8.57
CA PRO A 16 -0.67 57.41 9.99
C PRO A 16 0.59 58.27 10.21
N HIS A 17 0.53 59.06 11.29
CA HIS A 17 1.62 59.91 11.76
C HIS A 17 2.87 59.11 12.16
N PRO A 18 4.08 59.69 11.98
CA PRO A 18 5.30 59.11 12.45
C PRO A 18 5.44 59.25 13.99
N ILE A 19 5.72 58.13 14.65
CA ILE A 19 6.04 58.12 16.09
C ILE A 19 7.46 58.63 16.28
N LEU A 20 7.60 59.76 16.93
CA LEU A 20 8.87 60.32 17.41
C LEU A 20 9.40 59.43 18.55
N TYR A 21 10.50 58.74 18.37
CA TYR A 21 11.26 58.15 19.46
C TYR A 21 12.17 59.23 20.09
N SER A 22 11.88 59.59 21.32
CA SER A 22 12.77 60.40 22.17
C SER A 22 13.88 59.46 22.72
N TYR A 23 15.13 59.73 22.39
CA TYR A 23 16.28 59.11 22.99
C TYR A 23 16.48 59.64 24.39
N THR A 24 16.16 58.88 25.41
CA THR A 24 16.66 59.07 26.77
C THR A 24 17.85 58.19 26.99
N THR A 25 18.97 58.81 27.24
CA THR A 25 20.26 58.20 27.59
C THR A 25 20.13 57.42 28.91
N ASN A 26 19.97 56.12 28.87
CA ASN A 26 20.15 55.25 30.04
C ASN A 26 21.39 54.43 29.86
N GLN A 27 22.29 54.59 30.84
CA GLN A 27 23.52 53.84 31.01
C GLN A 27 23.22 52.35 30.98
N ILE A 28 23.80 51.63 30.01
CA ILE A 28 23.78 50.16 29.95
C ILE A 28 24.79 49.69 31.02
N LEU A 29 24.24 49.30 32.17
CA LEU A 29 24.92 48.45 33.11
C LEU A 29 25.10 47.10 32.42
N PHE A 30 26.35 46.78 32.03
CA PHE A 30 26.72 45.41 31.62
C PHE A 30 26.52 44.48 32.82
N ASN A 31 25.41 43.79 32.91
CA ASN A 31 25.33 42.58 33.68
C ASN A 31 26.09 41.50 32.87
N PRO A 32 27.14 40.90 33.39
CA PRO A 32 27.75 39.76 32.74
C PRO A 32 26.71 38.66 32.65
N MET A 33 26.44 38.21 31.43
CA MET A 33 25.59 37.02 31.23
C MET A 33 26.14 35.89 32.13
N PRO A 34 25.26 35.15 32.83
CA PRO A 34 25.71 34.03 33.62
C PRO A 34 26.36 33.02 32.63
N PHE A 35 27.62 32.72 32.87
CA PHE A 35 28.36 31.67 32.18
C PHE A 35 27.57 30.38 32.40
N GLU A 36 26.88 29.86 31.36
CA GLU A 36 26.28 28.54 31.46
C GLU A 36 27.41 27.53 31.65
N PRO A 37 27.46 26.81 32.77
CA PRO A 37 28.52 25.83 33.00
C PRO A 37 28.40 24.74 31.91
N VAL A 38 29.49 24.50 31.18
CA VAL A 38 29.59 23.40 30.24
C VAL A 38 29.17 22.12 30.98
N PRO A 39 28.18 21.37 30.52
CA PRO A 39 27.68 20.22 31.25
C PRO A 39 28.78 19.16 31.34
N VAL A 40 29.28 18.88 32.58
CA VAL A 40 30.28 17.84 32.84
C VAL A 40 29.84 16.51 32.22
N THR A 41 30.69 15.88 31.41
CA THR A 41 30.42 14.60 30.78
C THR A 41 30.70 13.43 31.75
N THR A 42 30.23 12.22 31.40
CA THR A 42 30.57 11.02 32.18
C THR A 42 32.06 10.68 32.03
N GLU A 43 32.63 10.91 30.87
CA GLU A 43 34.03 10.69 30.55
C GLU A 43 34.94 11.60 31.36
N ASP A 44 34.63 12.89 31.48
CA ASP A 44 35.40 13.83 32.32
C ASP A 44 35.43 13.37 33.77
N LEU A 45 34.27 12.91 34.29
CA LEU A 45 34.16 12.41 35.67
C LEU A 45 34.95 11.13 35.89
N VAL A 46 34.91 10.19 34.96
CA VAL A 46 35.65 8.92 35.03
C VAL A 46 37.13 9.18 34.96
N THR A 47 37.62 9.99 34.03
CA THR A 47 39.01 10.35 33.89
C THR A 47 39.54 11.02 35.15
N TYR A 48 38.88 12.06 35.64
CA TYR A 48 39.26 12.77 36.86
C TYR A 48 39.35 11.86 38.11
N LEU A 49 38.29 11.01 38.28
CA LEU A 49 38.24 10.11 39.44
C LEU A 49 39.26 8.99 39.36
N THR A 50 39.50 8.46 38.16
CA THR A 50 40.50 7.41 37.93
C THR A 50 41.91 7.92 38.19
N ASP A 51 42.25 9.15 37.75
CA ASP A 51 43.54 9.76 37.94
C ASP A 51 43.80 10.13 39.42
N LYS A 52 42.74 10.51 40.15
CA LYS A 52 42.91 11.03 41.53
C LYS A 52 42.79 9.96 42.61
N VAL A 53 41.94 8.96 42.43
CA VAL A 53 41.60 7.98 43.48
C VAL A 53 41.72 6.54 42.99
N GLY A 54 41.88 6.32 41.69
CA GLY A 54 41.88 5.01 41.08
C GLY A 54 40.47 4.53 40.72
N THR A 55 40.35 3.25 40.37
CA THR A 55 39.09 2.65 39.85
C THR A 55 38.03 2.39 40.90
N GLU A 56 38.39 2.27 42.16
CA GLU A 56 37.42 2.09 43.25
C GLU A 56 37.15 3.44 43.94
N VAL A 57 35.94 3.94 43.74
CA VAL A 57 35.50 5.27 44.16
C VAL A 57 34.45 5.20 45.25
N ASN A 58 34.59 6.03 46.26
CA ASN A 58 33.63 6.18 47.36
C ASN A 58 32.85 7.49 47.29
N THR A 59 31.84 7.64 48.16
CA THR A 59 31.01 8.85 48.19
C THR A 59 31.80 10.14 48.46
N LYS A 60 32.95 10.09 49.19
CA LYS A 60 33.79 11.25 49.48
C LYS A 60 34.47 11.74 48.20
N ALA A 61 35.02 10.83 47.41
CA ALA A 61 35.59 11.18 46.11
C ALA A 61 34.60 11.77 45.13
N LEU A 62 33.35 11.28 45.12
CA LEU A 62 32.28 11.90 44.30
C LEU A 62 31.92 13.31 44.75
N PHE A 63 32.05 13.62 46.05
CA PHE A 63 31.83 14.94 46.54
C PHE A 63 32.94 15.88 46.10
N GLU A 64 34.21 15.46 46.19
CA GLU A 64 35.37 16.23 45.69
C GLU A 64 35.28 16.47 44.16
N ALA A 65 34.81 15.49 43.38
CA ALA A 65 34.57 15.68 41.97
C ALA A 65 33.40 16.69 41.71
N SER A 66 32.38 16.69 42.54
CA SER A 66 31.27 17.65 42.41
C SER A 66 31.72 19.08 42.64
N GLU A 67 32.66 19.31 43.59
CA GLU A 67 33.26 20.61 43.82
C GLU A 67 34.20 21.03 42.68
N HIS A 68 35.04 20.10 42.19
CA HIS A 68 35.96 20.36 41.09
C HIS A 68 35.26 20.80 39.80
N PHE A 69 34.18 20.13 39.45
CA PHE A 69 33.38 20.42 38.26
C PHE A 69 32.26 21.43 38.49
N ASN A 70 32.19 22.04 39.65
CA ASN A 70 31.11 22.99 40.04
C ASN A 70 29.69 22.51 39.71
N CYS A 71 29.44 21.25 40.03
CA CYS A 71 28.14 20.62 39.79
C CYS A 71 27.57 19.93 41.04
N SER A 72 26.28 19.60 41.08
CA SER A 72 25.71 18.96 42.25
C SER A 72 26.17 17.50 42.41
N LEU A 73 26.33 17.03 43.65
CA LEU A 73 26.62 15.62 43.93
C LEU A 73 25.56 14.68 43.35
N ALA A 74 24.32 15.14 43.24
CA ALA A 74 23.21 14.40 42.59
C ALA A 74 23.49 14.20 41.09
N THR A 75 24.06 15.22 40.42
CA THR A 75 24.49 15.15 39.01
C THR A 75 25.59 14.14 38.82
N VAL A 76 26.61 14.17 39.65
CA VAL A 76 27.75 13.20 39.62
C VAL A 76 27.22 11.77 39.85
N LYS A 77 26.37 11.54 40.86
CA LYS A 77 25.76 10.23 41.13
C LYS A 77 24.88 9.75 39.98
N LYS A 78 24.14 10.65 39.33
CA LYS A 78 23.28 10.33 38.15
C LYS A 78 24.14 9.91 36.96
N ARG A 79 25.24 10.62 36.67
CA ARG A 79 26.18 10.32 35.58
C ARG A 79 26.91 8.99 35.79
N LEU A 80 27.31 8.68 37.02
CA LEU A 80 28.02 7.46 37.38
C LEU A 80 27.10 6.33 37.85
N LYS A 81 25.83 6.38 37.53
CA LYS A 81 24.83 5.37 37.95
C LYS A 81 25.20 3.98 37.47
N SER A 82 25.73 3.83 36.26
CA SER A 82 26.16 2.57 35.65
C SER A 82 27.37 1.93 36.32
N TYR A 83 28.18 2.70 37.01
CA TYR A 83 29.40 2.25 37.72
C TYR A 83 29.15 1.88 39.17
N LYS A 84 27.92 2.01 39.68
CA LYS A 84 27.56 1.75 41.06
C LYS A 84 27.55 0.27 41.39
N GLN A 85 28.38 -0.18 42.32
CA GLN A 85 28.46 -1.58 42.80
C GLN A 85 27.67 -1.85 44.10
N GLY A 86 27.40 -0.80 44.90
CA GLY A 86 26.72 -0.93 46.17
C GLY A 86 26.42 0.40 46.84
N ILE A 87 26.04 0.38 48.13
CA ILE A 87 25.79 1.60 48.89
C ILE A 87 27.11 2.33 49.10
N GLY A 88 27.27 3.52 48.47
CA GLY A 88 28.46 4.38 48.63
C GLY A 88 29.70 3.89 47.88
N LYS A 89 29.62 2.92 47.00
CA LYS A 89 30.77 2.36 46.25
C LYS A 89 30.50 2.34 44.75
N TRP A 90 31.51 2.75 43.96
CA TRP A 90 31.51 2.75 42.48
C TRP A 90 32.83 2.14 41.99
N ASN A 91 32.76 1.38 40.90
CA ASN A 91 33.95 0.82 40.24
C ASN A 91 33.99 1.29 38.78
N LEU A 92 35.00 2.06 38.43
CA LEU A 92 35.14 2.72 37.13
C LEU A 92 35.72 1.80 36.03
N THR A 93 36.13 0.57 36.38
CA THR A 93 36.64 -0.43 35.40
C THR A 93 35.52 -1.22 34.71
N VAL A 94 34.25 -0.98 35.02
CA VAL A 94 33.10 -1.75 34.49
C VAL A 94 32.74 -1.37 33.02
N GLN A 95 33.50 -0.46 32.40
CA GLN A 95 33.16 -0.01 31.03
C GLN A 95 33.34 -1.09 29.95
N GLU A 96 34.22 -2.08 30.13
CA GLU A 96 34.41 -3.15 29.12
C GLU A 96 33.28 -4.16 29.00
N LYS A 97 32.34 -4.17 29.94
CA LYS A 97 31.20 -5.12 29.88
C LYS A 97 29.91 -4.57 29.28
N LEU A 98 29.84 -3.26 29.08
CA LEU A 98 28.62 -2.63 28.53
C LEU A 98 28.68 -2.39 27.01
N GLU A 99 29.87 -2.32 26.42
CA GLU A 99 30.01 -2.23 24.96
C GLU A 99 29.82 -3.58 24.24
N GLN A 100 29.90 -4.70 24.94
CA GLN A 100 29.65 -6.03 24.36
C GLN A 100 28.14 -6.44 24.36
N THR A 101 27.26 -5.66 24.93
CA THR A 101 25.81 -6.00 24.95
C THR A 101 24.94 -5.12 24.03
N PHE A 102 25.53 -4.19 23.30
CA PHE A 102 24.91 -3.58 22.13
C PHE A 102 25.37 -4.24 20.82
N ASN A 103 25.65 -5.51 20.84
CA ASN A 103 25.44 -6.30 19.65
C ASN A 103 23.93 -6.24 19.42
N ALA A 104 23.51 -5.48 18.41
CA ALA A 104 22.19 -5.63 17.83
C ALA A 104 21.92 -7.14 17.78
N PRO A 105 20.77 -7.63 18.27
CA PRO A 105 20.45 -9.04 18.16
C PRO A 105 20.78 -9.40 16.72
N ALA A 106 21.66 -10.39 16.54
CA ALA A 106 22.06 -10.84 15.21
C ALA A 106 20.75 -10.95 14.46
N ALA A 107 20.59 -10.13 13.41
CA ALA A 107 19.39 -10.13 12.62
C ALA A 107 19.14 -11.59 12.35
N MET A 108 18.03 -12.14 12.86
CA MET A 108 17.64 -13.51 12.52
C MET A 108 17.88 -13.60 11.02
N PRO A 109 18.62 -14.60 10.51
CA PRO A 109 18.90 -14.66 9.09
C PRO A 109 17.55 -14.44 8.42
N ALA A 110 17.45 -13.34 7.67
CA ALA A 110 16.21 -13.01 6.99
C ALA A 110 15.92 -14.26 6.18
N VAL A 111 14.88 -14.99 6.57
CA VAL A 111 14.39 -16.11 5.76
C VAL A 111 14.15 -15.45 4.43
N VAL A 112 15.00 -15.77 3.45
CA VAL A 112 14.88 -15.23 2.08
C VAL A 112 13.57 -15.82 1.56
N GLN A 113 12.49 -15.14 1.86
CA GLN A 113 11.17 -15.55 1.47
C GLN A 113 11.10 -15.43 -0.04
N ASN A 114 10.90 -16.55 -0.72
CA ASN A 114 10.67 -16.55 -2.15
C ASN A 114 9.29 -15.96 -2.41
N LEU A 115 9.25 -14.81 -3.06
CA LEU A 115 8.03 -14.06 -3.38
C LEU A 115 7.57 -14.27 -4.83
N ILE A 116 8.09 -15.29 -5.51
CA ILE A 116 7.63 -15.67 -6.85
C ILE A 116 6.29 -16.39 -6.71
N PRO A 117 5.21 -15.89 -7.37
CA PRO A 117 3.91 -16.54 -7.32
C PRO A 117 3.97 -17.96 -7.90
N ALA A 118 3.14 -18.85 -7.36
CA ALA A 118 2.99 -20.19 -7.91
C ALA A 118 2.29 -20.13 -9.29
N LYS A 119 2.70 -20.98 -10.20
CA LYS A 119 1.96 -21.19 -11.46
C LYS A 119 0.68 -21.93 -11.16
N ASP A 120 -0.41 -21.48 -11.78
CA ASP A 120 -1.71 -22.14 -11.71
C ASP A 120 -2.01 -22.81 -13.06
N ASP A 121 -2.14 -24.12 -13.05
CA ASP A 121 -2.39 -24.93 -14.25
C ASP A 121 -3.78 -24.66 -14.86
N SER A 122 -4.71 -24.15 -14.06
CA SER A 122 -6.03 -23.76 -14.53
C SER A 122 -6.04 -22.42 -15.27
N TYR A 123 -4.96 -21.63 -15.17
CA TYR A 123 -4.89 -20.32 -15.81
C TYR A 123 -4.84 -20.40 -17.34
N VAL A 124 -5.69 -19.64 -17.99
CA VAL A 124 -5.69 -19.44 -19.46
C VAL A 124 -5.35 -17.98 -19.75
N PRO A 125 -4.26 -17.69 -20.48
CA PRO A 125 -3.92 -16.32 -20.89
C PRO A 125 -5.00 -15.75 -21.83
N PHE A 126 -5.41 -14.51 -21.58
CA PHE A 126 -6.34 -13.76 -22.45
C PHE A 126 -6.16 -12.24 -22.27
N GLY A 127 -6.84 -11.45 -23.10
CA GLY A 127 -6.84 -10.00 -23.03
C GLY A 127 -5.42 -9.42 -23.06
N ASN A 128 -5.12 -8.55 -22.11
CA ASN A 128 -3.87 -7.80 -22.04
C ASN A 128 -2.67 -8.61 -21.49
N PHE A 129 -2.85 -9.91 -21.18
CA PHE A 129 -1.79 -10.74 -20.60
C PHE A 129 -0.47 -10.72 -21.36
N PRO A 130 -0.45 -10.86 -22.73
CA PRO A 130 0.81 -10.85 -23.48
C PRO A 130 1.59 -9.54 -23.32
N ASP A 131 0.90 -8.42 -23.27
CA ASP A 131 1.53 -7.11 -23.18
C ASP A 131 2.00 -6.79 -21.76
N VAL A 132 1.19 -7.11 -20.75
CA VAL A 132 1.62 -7.05 -19.33
C VAL A 132 2.86 -7.93 -19.12
N LYS A 133 2.87 -9.15 -19.66
CA LYS A 133 4.02 -10.04 -19.59
C LYS A 133 5.27 -9.44 -20.26
N LYS A 134 5.15 -8.81 -21.44
CA LYS A 134 6.26 -8.13 -22.12
C LYS A 134 6.82 -7.00 -21.28
N VAL A 135 5.96 -6.18 -20.66
CA VAL A 135 6.39 -5.09 -19.77
C VAL A 135 7.22 -5.65 -18.61
N ILE A 136 6.72 -6.67 -17.91
CA ILE A 136 7.44 -7.31 -16.79
C ILE A 136 8.77 -7.94 -17.26
N GLN A 137 8.77 -8.58 -18.43
CA GLN A 137 9.94 -9.24 -19.01
C GLN A 137 11.04 -8.24 -19.39
N SER A 138 10.68 -7.02 -19.82
CA SER A 138 11.62 -5.99 -20.22
C SER A 138 12.53 -5.54 -19.09
N LYS A 139 12.12 -5.71 -17.86
CA LYS A 139 12.77 -5.18 -16.63
C LYS A 139 12.98 -3.67 -16.64
N MET A 140 12.37 -2.97 -17.59
CA MET A 140 12.34 -1.51 -17.61
C MET A 140 11.30 -1.01 -16.61
N PHE A 141 11.59 0.11 -15.98
CA PHE A 141 10.59 0.78 -15.16
C PHE A 141 9.54 1.41 -16.08
N TYR A 142 8.34 0.87 -16.06
CA TYR A 142 7.23 1.34 -16.89
C TYR A 142 5.90 1.03 -16.18
N PRO A 143 5.41 1.94 -15.31
CA PRO A 143 4.25 1.69 -14.48
C PRO A 143 2.99 1.44 -15.31
N VAL A 144 2.19 0.46 -14.87
CA VAL A 144 0.99 0.00 -15.56
C VAL A 144 -0.23 0.15 -14.67
N PHE A 145 -1.31 0.70 -15.22
CA PHE A 145 -2.63 0.73 -14.60
C PHE A 145 -3.57 -0.21 -15.35
N ILE A 146 -4.21 -1.14 -14.65
CA ILE A 146 -5.15 -2.11 -15.24
C ILE A 146 -6.53 -1.89 -14.64
N THR A 147 -7.45 -1.43 -15.46
CA THR A 147 -8.84 -1.20 -15.05
C THR A 147 -9.80 -2.23 -15.66
N GLY A 148 -10.99 -2.35 -15.10
CA GLY A 148 -12.06 -3.19 -15.63
C GLY A 148 -12.92 -3.82 -14.52
N MET A 149 -13.99 -4.46 -14.90
CA MET A 149 -15.00 -5.03 -13.99
C MET A 149 -14.40 -6.02 -12.98
N SER A 150 -15.05 -6.14 -11.82
CA SER A 150 -14.61 -7.08 -10.76
C SER A 150 -14.70 -8.54 -11.25
N GLY A 151 -13.74 -9.36 -10.85
CA GLY A 151 -13.72 -10.79 -11.12
C GLY A 151 -13.42 -11.19 -12.57
N ASN A 152 -12.83 -10.29 -13.38
CA ASN A 152 -12.38 -10.51 -14.75
C ASN A 152 -10.93 -10.96 -14.87
N GLY A 153 -10.22 -11.20 -13.75
CA GLY A 153 -8.87 -11.77 -13.75
C GLY A 153 -7.70 -10.79 -13.81
N LYS A 154 -7.90 -9.47 -13.61
CA LYS A 154 -6.83 -8.45 -13.61
C LYS A 154 -5.63 -8.83 -12.74
N THR A 155 -5.87 -8.97 -11.44
CA THR A 155 -4.85 -9.29 -10.43
C THR A 155 -4.19 -10.64 -10.73
N PHE A 156 -5.00 -11.64 -11.05
CA PHE A 156 -4.53 -13.00 -11.35
C PHE A 156 -3.64 -13.05 -12.59
N SER A 157 -3.92 -12.22 -13.61
CA SER A 157 -3.08 -12.15 -14.81
C SER A 157 -1.67 -11.63 -14.51
N VAL A 158 -1.55 -10.63 -13.62
CA VAL A 158 -0.24 -10.11 -13.17
C VAL A 158 0.53 -11.18 -12.39
N GLU A 159 -0.13 -11.86 -11.45
CA GLU A 159 0.47 -12.96 -10.69
C GLU A 159 1.01 -14.05 -11.62
N GLN A 160 0.21 -14.49 -12.60
CA GLN A 160 0.61 -15.53 -13.54
C GLN A 160 1.68 -15.07 -14.56
N ALA A 161 1.71 -13.79 -14.91
CA ALA A 161 2.80 -13.22 -15.69
C ALA A 161 4.11 -13.27 -14.91
N CYS A 162 4.11 -12.86 -13.64
CA CYS A 162 5.28 -12.94 -12.76
C CYS A 162 5.72 -14.39 -12.54
N ALA A 163 4.80 -15.31 -12.27
CA ALA A 163 5.07 -16.73 -12.11
C ALA A 163 5.75 -17.33 -13.36
N SER A 164 5.23 -16.99 -14.55
CA SER A 164 5.78 -17.51 -15.82
C SER A 164 7.19 -16.99 -16.13
N LEU A 165 7.58 -15.86 -15.56
CA LEU A 165 8.87 -15.21 -15.75
C LEU A 165 9.83 -15.40 -14.57
N ASN A 166 9.45 -16.17 -13.55
CA ASN A 166 10.18 -16.32 -12.29
C ASN A 166 10.53 -14.94 -11.67
N ARG A 167 9.56 -14.02 -11.67
CA ARG A 167 9.70 -12.68 -11.11
C ARG A 167 9.04 -12.62 -9.75
N GLU A 168 9.72 -12.04 -8.78
CA GLU A 168 9.12 -11.74 -7.48
C GLU A 168 8.00 -10.72 -7.63
N LEU A 169 6.93 -10.95 -6.90
CA LEU A 169 5.76 -10.09 -6.84
C LEU A 169 5.44 -9.78 -5.38
N ILE A 170 5.33 -8.49 -5.07
CA ILE A 170 4.82 -8.03 -3.79
C ILE A 170 3.46 -7.39 -4.03
N ARG A 171 2.40 -8.05 -3.55
CA ARG A 171 1.02 -7.58 -3.66
C ARG A 171 0.60 -6.86 -2.40
N VAL A 172 -0.01 -5.70 -2.57
CA VAL A 172 -0.61 -4.89 -1.50
C VAL A 172 -2.06 -4.63 -1.86
N ASN A 173 -2.97 -5.13 -1.04
CA ASN A 173 -4.40 -4.76 -1.18
C ASN A 173 -4.58 -3.38 -0.56
N ILE A 174 -5.03 -2.44 -1.40
CA ILE A 174 -5.26 -1.07 -0.98
C ILE A 174 -6.66 -0.95 -0.39
N THR A 175 -6.77 -0.19 0.69
CA THR A 175 -8.03 0.14 1.36
C THR A 175 -8.06 1.64 1.65
N ILE A 176 -9.19 2.16 2.08
CA ILE A 176 -9.31 3.56 2.49
C ILE A 176 -8.41 3.92 3.68
N GLU A 177 -8.10 2.94 4.53
CA GLU A 177 -7.25 3.11 5.72
C GLU A 177 -5.75 3.03 5.39
N THR A 178 -5.39 2.46 4.24
CA THR A 178 -3.98 2.26 3.85
C THR A 178 -3.21 3.58 3.88
N ASP A 179 -2.10 3.60 4.61
CA ASP A 179 -1.30 4.81 4.82
C ASP A 179 0.20 4.64 4.52
N GLU A 180 0.99 5.72 4.81
CA GLU A 180 2.43 5.73 4.56
C GLU A 180 3.16 4.65 5.39
N ASP A 181 2.72 4.39 6.62
CA ASP A 181 3.35 3.40 7.49
C ASP A 181 3.10 1.96 7.01
N ASP A 182 1.92 1.71 6.41
CA ASP A 182 1.58 0.41 5.81
C ASP A 182 2.37 0.17 4.51
N LEU A 183 2.57 1.21 3.71
CA LEU A 183 3.21 1.10 2.39
C LEU A 183 4.73 1.19 2.46
N ILE A 184 5.24 2.17 3.16
CA ILE A 184 6.67 2.50 3.21
C ILE A 184 7.37 1.83 4.38
N GLY A 185 6.68 1.78 5.53
CA GLY A 185 7.19 1.18 6.76
C GLY A 185 7.17 2.14 7.93
N GLY A 186 7.33 1.55 9.10
CA GLY A 186 7.21 2.26 10.37
C GLY A 186 8.00 1.61 11.48
N PHE A 187 8.02 2.28 12.62
CA PHE A 187 8.61 1.72 13.82
C PHE A 187 7.68 0.69 14.47
N ARG A 188 8.26 -0.44 14.85
CA ARG A 188 7.58 -1.51 15.59
C ARG A 188 8.29 -1.75 16.92
N LEU A 189 7.53 -2.12 17.95
CA LEU A 189 8.09 -2.53 19.23
C LEU A 189 8.43 -4.03 19.18
N VAL A 190 9.72 -4.35 19.21
CA VAL A 190 10.22 -5.73 19.18
C VAL A 190 11.10 -5.94 20.41
N ASN A 191 10.73 -6.87 21.31
CA ASN A 191 11.47 -7.20 22.52
C ASN A 191 11.82 -5.96 23.39
N GLY A 192 10.88 -4.99 23.48
CA GLY A 192 11.05 -3.77 24.25
C GLY A 192 11.87 -2.66 23.56
N ASN A 193 12.35 -2.89 22.34
CA ASN A 193 13.08 -1.92 21.53
C ASN A 193 12.23 -1.44 20.35
N THR A 194 12.34 -0.16 20.02
CA THR A 194 11.71 0.40 18.83
C THR A 194 12.61 0.16 17.63
N VAL A 195 12.15 -0.66 16.69
CA VAL A 195 12.90 -1.05 15.48
C VAL A 195 12.13 -0.62 14.24
N TRP A 196 12.84 -0.11 13.23
CA TRP A 196 12.26 0.17 11.93
C TRP A 196 11.98 -1.12 11.16
N HIS A 197 10.78 -1.23 10.59
CA HIS A 197 10.40 -2.28 9.66
C HIS A 197 10.05 -1.67 8.30
N ASN A 198 10.67 -2.20 7.24
CA ASN A 198 10.33 -1.82 5.88
C ASN A 198 8.89 -2.25 5.56
N GLY A 199 8.18 -1.40 4.85
CA GLY A 199 6.91 -1.75 4.24
C GLY A 199 7.11 -2.42 2.86
N PRO A 200 6.03 -2.94 2.27
CA PRO A 200 6.06 -3.70 1.01
C PRO A 200 6.64 -2.90 -0.17
N VAL A 201 6.44 -1.60 -0.21
CA VAL A 201 6.99 -0.72 -1.26
C VAL A 201 8.52 -0.67 -1.18
N VAL A 202 9.06 -0.50 0.04
CA VAL A 202 10.52 -0.47 0.26
C VAL A 202 11.14 -1.82 -0.04
N GLU A 203 10.49 -2.91 0.37
CA GLU A 203 10.95 -4.26 0.02
C GLU A 203 10.96 -4.49 -1.49
N ALA A 204 9.91 -4.06 -2.21
CA ALA A 204 9.85 -4.18 -3.67
C ALA A 204 10.97 -3.39 -4.35
N LEU A 205 11.25 -2.16 -3.88
CA LEU A 205 12.35 -1.33 -4.37
C LEU A 205 13.71 -2.00 -4.18
N GLU A 206 14.00 -2.49 -2.97
CA GLU A 206 15.29 -3.10 -2.63
C GLU A 206 15.52 -4.43 -3.37
N ARG A 207 14.46 -5.23 -3.60
CA ARG A 207 14.52 -6.53 -4.28
C ARG A 207 14.46 -6.42 -5.81
N GLY A 208 14.02 -5.29 -6.36
CA GLY A 208 13.72 -5.17 -7.79
C GLY A 208 12.49 -5.99 -8.21
N ALA A 209 11.57 -6.23 -7.27
CA ALA A 209 10.35 -6.98 -7.49
C ALA A 209 9.29 -6.16 -8.26
N VAL A 210 8.27 -6.84 -8.75
CA VAL A 210 7.05 -6.18 -9.23
C VAL A 210 6.18 -5.85 -8.03
N LEU A 211 5.86 -4.58 -7.84
CA LEU A 211 4.90 -4.11 -6.84
C LEU A 211 3.50 -4.09 -7.45
N LEU A 212 2.58 -4.85 -6.90
CA LEU A 212 1.18 -4.86 -7.32
C LEU A 212 0.32 -4.14 -6.28
N LEU A 213 -0.20 -2.97 -6.65
CA LEU A 213 -1.18 -2.21 -5.87
C LEU A 213 -2.58 -2.66 -6.30
N ASP A 214 -3.21 -3.52 -5.53
CA ASP A 214 -4.51 -4.10 -5.87
C ASP A 214 -5.65 -3.25 -5.31
N GLU A 215 -6.67 -2.99 -6.11
CA GLU A 215 -7.84 -2.16 -5.80
C GLU A 215 -7.45 -0.71 -5.42
N VAL A 216 -6.54 -0.11 -6.19
CA VAL A 216 -5.98 1.22 -5.89
C VAL A 216 -7.03 2.34 -5.90
N ASP A 217 -8.17 2.14 -6.53
CA ASP A 217 -9.31 3.05 -6.54
C ASP A 217 -10.05 3.13 -5.19
N LEU A 218 -9.72 2.29 -4.23
CA LEU A 218 -10.15 2.45 -2.83
C LEU A 218 -9.25 3.40 -2.03
N ALA A 219 -8.08 3.79 -2.58
CA ALA A 219 -7.10 4.58 -1.87
C ALA A 219 -7.62 5.96 -1.46
N SER A 220 -7.23 6.40 -0.26
CA SER A 220 -7.32 7.80 0.14
C SER A 220 -6.15 8.62 -0.45
N ASN A 221 -6.16 9.94 -0.26
CA ASN A 221 -5.05 10.81 -0.69
C ASN A 221 -3.68 10.45 -0.05
N LYS A 222 -3.65 9.59 0.96
CA LYS A 222 -2.42 9.09 1.57
C LYS A 222 -1.54 8.32 0.58
N ILE A 223 -2.12 7.75 -0.50
CA ILE A 223 -1.41 7.05 -1.57
C ILE A 223 -0.40 7.94 -2.31
N LEU A 224 -0.53 9.28 -2.20
CA LEU A 224 0.38 10.24 -2.83
C LEU A 224 1.82 10.15 -2.27
N CYS A 225 2.05 9.46 -1.17
CA CYS A 225 3.40 9.12 -0.69
C CYS A 225 4.20 8.31 -1.73
N LEU A 226 3.53 7.66 -2.69
CA LEU A 226 4.16 6.86 -3.76
C LEU A 226 4.56 7.67 -5.00
N GLN A 227 4.35 8.99 -5.06
CA GLN A 227 4.62 9.78 -6.27
C GLN A 227 6.05 9.61 -6.80
N SER A 228 7.07 9.70 -5.93
CA SER A 228 8.47 9.53 -6.34
C SER A 228 8.77 8.10 -6.83
N VAL A 229 8.10 7.11 -6.24
CA VAL A 229 8.22 5.69 -6.63
C VAL A 229 7.64 5.46 -8.02
N LEU A 230 6.48 6.06 -8.33
CA LEU A 230 5.84 5.99 -9.64
C LEU A 230 6.60 6.75 -10.75
N GLU A 231 7.51 7.62 -10.38
CA GLU A 231 8.44 8.27 -11.32
C GLU A 231 9.73 7.45 -11.57
N GLY A 232 9.83 6.24 -11.00
CA GLY A 232 11.05 5.42 -11.08
C GLY A 232 12.20 5.96 -10.24
N LYS A 233 11.93 6.92 -9.37
CA LYS A 233 12.87 7.47 -8.41
C LYS A 233 12.80 6.66 -7.12
N GLY A 234 13.86 6.71 -6.32
CA GLY A 234 13.83 6.11 -5.00
C GLY A 234 12.98 6.91 -4.02
N ILE A 235 12.92 6.44 -2.79
CA ILE A 235 12.19 7.08 -1.71
C ILE A 235 13.13 7.42 -0.55
N PHE A 236 12.95 8.60 0.03
CA PHE A 236 13.65 9.01 1.24
C PHE A 236 12.82 8.67 2.48
N LEU A 237 13.32 7.74 3.28
CA LEU A 237 12.70 7.33 4.54
C LEU A 237 12.97 8.37 5.62
N LYS A 238 12.08 9.36 5.73
CA LYS A 238 12.24 10.55 6.59
C LYS A 238 12.49 10.18 8.05
N LYS A 239 11.85 9.12 8.57
CA LYS A 239 11.92 8.68 9.96
C LYS A 239 13.28 8.13 10.37
N ILE A 240 14.09 7.63 9.42
CA ILE A 240 15.41 7.03 9.65
C ILE A 240 16.53 7.66 8.83
N GLY A 241 16.22 8.70 8.04
CA GLY A 241 17.21 9.43 7.25
C GLY A 241 17.89 8.62 6.14
N LYS A 242 17.25 7.54 5.63
CA LYS A 242 17.82 6.65 4.62
C LYS A 242 17.14 6.85 3.26
N TYR A 243 17.92 6.91 2.18
CA TYR A 243 17.39 6.92 0.81
C TYR A 243 17.48 5.53 0.20
N ILE A 244 16.36 5.03 -0.32
CA ILE A 244 16.24 3.74 -0.99
C ILE A 244 16.14 3.96 -2.50
N LYS A 245 17.08 3.41 -3.26
CA LYS A 245 17.05 3.42 -4.72
C LYS A 245 16.36 2.17 -5.25
N PRO A 246 15.61 2.25 -6.36
CA PRO A 246 15.03 1.06 -6.98
C PRO A 246 16.14 0.16 -7.55
N ALA A 247 16.09 -1.12 -7.20
CA ALA A 247 16.93 -2.14 -7.80
C ALA A 247 16.45 -2.46 -9.23
N THR A 248 17.35 -3.02 -10.05
CA THR A 248 17.05 -3.37 -11.44
C THR A 248 15.86 -4.33 -11.55
N GLY A 249 14.91 -3.97 -12.38
CA GLY A 249 13.70 -4.77 -12.61
C GLY A 249 12.51 -4.35 -11.76
N PHE A 250 12.67 -3.45 -10.79
CA PHE A 250 11.53 -2.86 -10.08
C PHE A 250 10.52 -2.26 -11.05
N ASN A 251 9.26 -2.56 -10.85
CA ASN A 251 8.16 -1.94 -11.58
C ASN A 251 6.90 -1.91 -10.72
N VAL A 252 5.95 -1.04 -11.07
CA VAL A 252 4.68 -0.90 -10.37
C VAL A 252 3.53 -1.24 -11.32
N ILE A 253 2.63 -2.09 -10.87
CA ILE A 253 1.36 -2.40 -11.54
C ILE A 253 0.24 -2.10 -10.55
N ALA A 254 -0.76 -1.34 -10.98
CA ALA A 254 -1.95 -1.07 -10.19
C ALA A 254 -3.18 -1.71 -10.85
N THR A 255 -4.10 -2.24 -10.06
CA THR A 255 -5.42 -2.68 -10.53
C THR A 255 -6.51 -1.84 -9.91
N ALA A 256 -7.58 -1.63 -10.66
CA ALA A 256 -8.75 -0.87 -10.24
C ALA A 256 -10.03 -1.42 -10.89
N ASN A 257 -11.17 -1.19 -10.26
CA ASN A 257 -12.47 -1.49 -10.86
C ASN A 257 -13.01 -0.32 -11.68
N THR A 258 -12.51 0.88 -11.40
CA THR A 258 -12.83 2.12 -12.10
C THR A 258 -11.61 2.66 -12.86
N LYS A 259 -11.79 3.69 -13.69
CA LYS A 259 -10.68 4.41 -14.35
C LYS A 259 -10.05 5.48 -13.45
N GLY A 260 -10.23 5.38 -12.13
CA GLY A 260 -9.77 6.37 -11.16
C GLY A 260 -10.69 7.58 -11.02
N LYS A 261 -11.85 7.58 -11.68
CA LYS A 261 -12.85 8.67 -11.63
C LYS A 261 -13.96 8.44 -10.59
N GLY A 262 -13.81 7.39 -9.77
CA GLY A 262 -14.88 6.94 -8.88
C GLY A 262 -15.99 6.20 -9.62
N SER A 263 -17.11 5.94 -8.95
CA SER A 263 -18.30 5.33 -9.53
C SER A 263 -19.40 6.39 -9.63
N ASP A 264 -19.60 6.94 -10.81
CA ASP A 264 -20.66 7.92 -11.07
C ASP A 264 -22.05 7.27 -10.98
N ASP A 265 -22.13 5.96 -11.20
CA ASP A 265 -23.35 5.16 -11.21
C ASP A 265 -23.62 4.42 -9.88
N GLY A 266 -22.78 4.63 -8.86
CA GLY A 266 -22.90 3.99 -7.54
C GLY A 266 -22.64 2.49 -7.50
N ARG A 267 -22.24 1.86 -8.61
CA ARG A 267 -22.00 0.41 -8.71
C ARG A 267 -20.78 -0.06 -7.94
N PHE A 268 -19.77 0.79 -7.81
CA PHE A 268 -18.54 0.51 -7.06
C PHE A 268 -18.49 1.34 -5.79
N ILE A 269 -19.35 0.98 -4.84
CA ILE A 269 -19.42 1.66 -3.54
C ILE A 269 -18.04 1.59 -2.86
N GLY A 270 -17.58 2.75 -2.37
CA GLY A 270 -16.30 2.88 -1.67
C GLY A 270 -15.11 3.21 -2.56
N THR A 271 -15.29 3.27 -3.90
CA THR A 271 -14.23 3.79 -4.77
C THR A 271 -14.14 5.32 -4.67
N ASN A 272 -12.91 5.82 -4.66
CA ASN A 272 -12.61 7.23 -4.59
C ASN A 272 -12.22 7.78 -5.98
N VAL A 273 -12.39 9.10 -6.15
CA VAL A 273 -11.75 9.79 -7.27
C VAL A 273 -10.27 9.93 -6.96
N LEU A 274 -9.45 9.25 -7.74
CA LEU A 274 -8.00 9.32 -7.60
C LEU A 274 -7.47 10.68 -8.10
N ASN A 275 -6.40 11.14 -7.47
CA ASN A 275 -5.73 12.37 -7.88
C ASN A 275 -5.15 12.21 -9.30
N GLU A 276 -5.46 13.15 -10.20
CA GLU A 276 -5.00 13.12 -11.60
C GLU A 276 -3.48 13.03 -11.70
N ALA A 277 -2.75 13.77 -10.85
CA ALA A 277 -1.29 13.70 -10.84
C ALA A 277 -0.75 12.32 -10.43
N PHE A 278 -1.51 11.52 -9.70
CA PHE A 278 -1.17 10.13 -9.40
C PHE A 278 -1.41 9.24 -10.63
N LEU A 279 -2.54 9.40 -11.31
CA LEU A 279 -2.90 8.62 -12.50
C LEU A 279 -1.95 8.89 -13.68
N GLU A 280 -1.57 10.14 -13.92
CA GLU A 280 -0.64 10.55 -14.98
C GLU A 280 0.77 9.94 -14.86
N ARG A 281 1.11 9.39 -13.67
CA ARG A 281 2.39 8.70 -13.50
C ARG A 281 2.39 7.26 -13.98
N PHE A 282 1.21 6.71 -14.33
CA PHE A 282 1.14 5.41 -14.98
C PHE A 282 1.33 5.58 -16.49
N ALA A 283 2.41 5.01 -17.01
CA ALA A 283 2.79 5.13 -18.41
C ALA A 283 1.82 4.40 -19.35
N LEU A 284 1.19 3.33 -18.87
CA LEU A 284 0.24 2.51 -19.63
C LEU A 284 -1.04 2.31 -18.83
N THR A 285 -2.17 2.40 -19.52
CA THR A 285 -3.48 1.99 -18.98
C THR A 285 -4.07 0.92 -19.88
N PHE A 286 -4.34 -0.25 -19.30
CA PHE A 286 -5.03 -1.35 -19.97
C PHE A 286 -6.46 -1.48 -19.44
N GLU A 287 -7.41 -1.60 -20.35
CA GLU A 287 -8.78 -2.01 -20.03
C GLU A 287 -8.89 -3.52 -20.17
N GLN A 288 -9.17 -4.19 -19.06
CA GLN A 288 -9.35 -5.63 -19.03
C GLN A 288 -10.84 -5.95 -19.09
N GLU A 289 -11.27 -6.49 -20.20
CA GLU A 289 -12.62 -7.01 -20.36
C GLU A 289 -12.75 -8.46 -19.82
N TYR A 290 -13.99 -8.97 -19.75
CA TYR A 290 -14.20 -10.39 -19.54
C TYR A 290 -13.69 -11.19 -20.74
N PRO A 291 -13.28 -12.46 -20.51
CA PRO A 291 -12.87 -13.33 -21.61
C PRO A 291 -14.07 -13.62 -22.55
N THR A 292 -13.77 -13.90 -23.82
CA THR A 292 -14.80 -14.38 -24.76
C THR A 292 -15.36 -15.72 -24.30
N PRO A 293 -16.60 -16.08 -24.70
CA PRO A 293 -17.20 -17.37 -24.32
C PRO A 293 -16.31 -18.58 -24.62
N ALA A 294 -15.61 -18.57 -25.76
CA ALA A 294 -14.69 -19.64 -26.14
C ALA A 294 -13.48 -19.71 -25.20
N THR A 295 -12.95 -18.59 -24.74
CA THR A 295 -11.84 -18.53 -23.77
C THR A 295 -12.33 -18.91 -22.38
N GLU A 296 -13.49 -18.45 -21.99
CA GLU A 296 -14.11 -18.73 -20.70
C GLU A 296 -14.45 -20.22 -20.54
N THR A 297 -14.97 -20.85 -21.61
CA THR A 297 -15.15 -22.30 -21.67
C THR A 297 -13.82 -23.04 -21.43
N LYS A 298 -12.70 -22.59 -22.03
CA LYS A 298 -11.37 -23.18 -21.77
C LYS A 298 -10.94 -23.02 -20.31
N ILE A 299 -11.23 -21.86 -19.70
CA ILE A 299 -10.94 -21.63 -18.27
C ILE A 299 -11.73 -22.63 -17.43
N LEU A 300 -13.05 -22.74 -17.69
CA LEU A 300 -13.94 -23.62 -16.93
C LEU A 300 -13.56 -25.10 -17.10
N LEU A 301 -13.18 -25.53 -18.31
CA LEU A 301 -12.69 -26.90 -18.55
C LEU A 301 -11.40 -27.21 -17.77
N ARG A 302 -10.47 -26.26 -17.68
CA ARG A 302 -9.26 -26.45 -16.85
C ARG A 302 -9.59 -26.52 -15.37
N VAL A 303 -10.49 -25.64 -14.89
CA VAL A 303 -10.98 -25.70 -13.51
C VAL A 303 -11.71 -27.02 -13.26
N ALA A 304 -12.57 -27.48 -14.18
CA ALA A 304 -13.25 -28.76 -14.10
C ALA A 304 -12.27 -29.94 -13.95
N ALA A 305 -11.18 -29.90 -14.71
CA ALA A 305 -10.12 -30.91 -14.61
C ALA A 305 -9.44 -30.91 -13.22
N THR A 306 -9.17 -29.74 -12.62
CA THR A 306 -8.56 -29.65 -11.27
C THR A 306 -9.47 -30.20 -10.18
N VAL A 307 -10.79 -30.13 -10.34
CA VAL A 307 -11.78 -30.64 -9.38
C VAL A 307 -12.36 -32.00 -9.72
N GLY A 308 -11.82 -32.65 -10.76
CA GLY A 308 -12.20 -34.02 -11.17
C GLY A 308 -13.63 -34.11 -11.74
N LYS A 309 -14.17 -33.01 -12.32
CA LYS A 309 -15.51 -32.95 -12.91
C LYS A 309 -15.42 -32.47 -14.35
N HIS A 310 -15.42 -33.39 -15.28
CA HIS A 310 -15.38 -33.05 -16.71
C HIS A 310 -16.82 -33.02 -17.29
N ASP A 311 -17.28 -31.83 -17.61
CA ASP A 311 -18.61 -31.56 -18.16
C ASP A 311 -18.50 -30.39 -19.16
N GLU A 312 -18.22 -30.72 -20.41
CA GLU A 312 -17.95 -29.73 -21.46
C GLU A 312 -19.19 -28.93 -21.81
N GLU A 313 -20.34 -29.58 -21.86
CA GLU A 313 -21.64 -28.93 -22.16
C GLU A 313 -21.94 -27.89 -21.07
N PHE A 314 -21.85 -28.26 -19.81
CA PHE A 314 -22.04 -27.34 -18.69
C PHE A 314 -21.10 -26.14 -18.75
N CYS A 315 -19.82 -26.37 -19.08
CA CYS A 315 -18.85 -25.26 -19.23
C CYS A 315 -19.25 -24.32 -20.38
N LYS A 316 -19.73 -24.83 -21.51
CA LYS A 316 -20.20 -24.01 -22.64
C LYS A 316 -21.44 -23.22 -22.27
N ASN A 317 -22.43 -23.90 -21.67
CA ASN A 317 -23.70 -23.27 -21.26
C ASN A 317 -23.46 -22.15 -20.24
N LEU A 318 -22.57 -22.37 -19.26
CA LEU A 318 -22.18 -21.33 -18.29
C LEU A 318 -21.50 -20.12 -18.95
N ALA A 319 -20.59 -20.35 -19.90
CA ALA A 319 -19.91 -19.28 -20.60
C ALA A 319 -20.86 -18.45 -21.46
N ASN A 320 -21.78 -19.10 -22.19
CA ASN A 320 -22.81 -18.43 -22.97
C ASN A 320 -23.79 -17.65 -22.07
N TRP A 321 -24.23 -18.26 -20.98
CA TRP A 321 -25.10 -17.62 -20.00
C TRP A 321 -24.50 -16.32 -19.45
N ALA A 322 -23.24 -16.36 -19.05
CA ALA A 322 -22.56 -15.17 -18.54
C ALA A 322 -22.37 -14.09 -19.62
N ASP A 323 -22.13 -14.49 -20.87
CA ASP A 323 -21.97 -13.56 -21.99
C ASP A 323 -23.27 -12.80 -22.28
N ILE A 324 -24.41 -13.49 -22.32
CA ILE A 324 -25.74 -12.88 -22.52
C ILE A 324 -26.01 -11.89 -21.38
N ILE A 325 -25.85 -12.30 -20.12
CA ILE A 325 -26.03 -11.43 -18.96
C ILE A 325 -25.16 -10.15 -19.07
N ARG A 326 -23.89 -10.30 -19.47
CA ARG A 326 -22.96 -9.17 -19.60
C ARG A 326 -23.32 -8.23 -20.75
N ARG A 327 -23.89 -8.74 -21.84
CA ARG A 327 -24.43 -7.88 -22.92
C ARG A 327 -25.62 -7.10 -22.42
N THR A 328 -26.63 -7.76 -21.83
CA THR A 328 -27.78 -7.10 -21.24
C THR A 328 -27.39 -6.03 -20.20
N PHE A 329 -26.37 -6.32 -19.40
CA PHE A 329 -25.82 -5.32 -18.47
C PHE A 329 -25.19 -4.12 -19.20
N LYS A 330 -24.41 -4.34 -20.27
CA LYS A 330 -23.83 -3.25 -21.07
C LYS A 330 -24.89 -2.37 -21.71
N ASP A 331 -25.99 -2.96 -22.11
CA ASP A 331 -27.14 -2.29 -22.75
C ASP A 331 -28.08 -1.62 -21.72
N GLY A 332 -27.77 -1.74 -20.43
CA GLY A 332 -28.53 -1.11 -19.34
C GLY A 332 -29.80 -1.83 -18.94
N GLY A 333 -30.01 -3.07 -19.41
CA GLY A 333 -31.20 -3.86 -19.11
C GLY A 333 -31.21 -4.49 -17.71
N ILE A 334 -30.05 -4.62 -17.08
CA ILE A 334 -29.84 -5.14 -15.71
C ILE A 334 -28.70 -4.43 -15.03
N ASP A 335 -28.69 -4.45 -13.69
CA ASP A 335 -27.65 -3.79 -12.89
C ASP A 335 -26.58 -4.73 -12.33
N GLU A 336 -26.74 -6.03 -12.52
CA GLU A 336 -25.84 -7.05 -11.97
C GLU A 336 -25.21 -7.89 -13.09
N VAL A 337 -24.02 -8.45 -12.79
CA VAL A 337 -23.25 -9.28 -13.75
C VAL A 337 -22.81 -10.61 -13.13
N ILE A 338 -22.63 -11.59 -13.99
CA ILE A 338 -21.93 -12.84 -13.67
C ILE A 338 -20.49 -12.73 -14.12
N SER A 339 -19.57 -12.62 -13.15
CA SER A 339 -18.14 -12.54 -13.41
C SER A 339 -17.53 -13.93 -13.69
N THR A 340 -16.37 -13.97 -14.36
CA THR A 340 -15.60 -15.21 -14.56
C THR A 340 -15.28 -15.89 -13.22
N ARG A 341 -14.97 -15.11 -12.18
CA ARG A 341 -14.77 -15.64 -10.81
C ARG A 341 -16.02 -16.39 -10.32
N ARG A 342 -17.22 -15.88 -10.61
CA ARG A 342 -18.47 -16.53 -10.25
C ARG A 342 -18.65 -17.86 -10.97
N LEU A 343 -18.34 -17.93 -12.25
CA LEU A 343 -18.39 -19.18 -13.01
C LEU A 343 -17.44 -20.24 -12.46
N VAL A 344 -16.23 -19.83 -12.08
CA VAL A 344 -15.26 -20.74 -11.41
C VAL A 344 -15.82 -21.26 -10.08
N HIS A 345 -16.53 -20.40 -9.32
CA HIS A 345 -17.19 -20.85 -8.09
C HIS A 345 -18.33 -21.82 -8.35
N ILE A 346 -19.11 -21.61 -9.42
CA ILE A 346 -20.17 -22.56 -9.82
C ILE A 346 -19.58 -23.93 -10.18
N MET A 347 -18.48 -23.95 -10.94
CA MET A 347 -17.80 -25.22 -11.26
C MET A 347 -17.29 -25.96 -10.01
N ARG A 348 -16.71 -25.26 -9.06
CA ARG A 348 -16.29 -25.81 -7.78
C ARG A 348 -17.46 -26.32 -6.94
N ALA A 349 -18.55 -25.54 -6.91
CA ALA A 349 -19.80 -25.92 -6.26
C ALA A 349 -20.43 -27.18 -6.90
N TYR A 350 -20.38 -27.28 -8.22
CA TYR A 350 -20.82 -28.47 -8.96
C TYR A 350 -20.01 -29.71 -8.57
N ALA A 351 -18.71 -29.56 -8.37
CA ALA A 351 -17.89 -30.67 -7.88
C ALA A 351 -18.30 -31.17 -6.48
N ILE A 352 -18.78 -30.27 -5.61
CA ILE A 352 -19.22 -30.62 -4.25
C ILE A 352 -20.58 -31.32 -4.29
N TRP A 353 -21.56 -30.76 -5.00
CA TRP A 353 -22.96 -31.25 -4.94
C TRP A 353 -23.37 -32.17 -6.05
N ASN A 354 -22.55 -32.31 -7.11
CA ASN A 354 -22.86 -33.10 -8.31
C ASN A 354 -24.24 -32.77 -8.93
N ASN A 355 -24.64 -31.50 -8.82
CA ASN A 355 -25.91 -31.00 -9.35
C ASN A 355 -25.71 -29.61 -9.93
N ARG A 356 -25.88 -29.45 -11.26
CA ARG A 356 -25.66 -28.20 -12.01
C ARG A 356 -26.53 -27.07 -11.47
N MET A 357 -27.84 -27.28 -11.39
CA MET A 357 -28.81 -26.26 -10.96
C MET A 357 -28.59 -25.85 -9.50
N LYS A 358 -28.31 -26.81 -8.62
CA LYS A 358 -27.99 -26.47 -7.21
C LYS A 358 -26.74 -25.61 -7.13
N ALA A 359 -25.70 -25.92 -7.91
CA ALA A 359 -24.47 -25.12 -7.93
C ALA A 359 -24.71 -23.67 -8.41
N ILE A 360 -25.55 -23.51 -9.45
CA ILE A 360 -25.95 -22.18 -9.93
C ILE A 360 -26.73 -21.44 -8.85
N LYS A 361 -27.81 -22.03 -8.34
CA LYS A 361 -28.72 -21.40 -7.36
C LYS A 361 -27.97 -20.88 -6.13
N VAL A 362 -27.09 -21.69 -5.53
CA VAL A 362 -26.32 -21.25 -4.35
C VAL A 362 -25.33 -20.13 -4.65
N CYS A 363 -24.80 -20.10 -5.88
CA CYS A 363 -23.85 -19.06 -6.29
C CYS A 363 -24.52 -17.73 -6.69
N VAL A 364 -25.82 -17.74 -7.05
CA VAL A 364 -26.59 -16.55 -7.40
C VAL A 364 -27.46 -16.02 -6.25
N ASN A 365 -27.53 -16.71 -5.11
CA ASN A 365 -28.32 -16.30 -3.95
C ASN A 365 -27.91 -14.94 -3.34
N ARG A 366 -26.80 -14.36 -3.73
CA ARG A 366 -26.35 -13.02 -3.28
C ARG A 366 -27.13 -11.89 -3.97
N PHE A 367 -27.74 -12.17 -5.10
CA PHE A 367 -28.55 -11.20 -5.85
C PHE A 367 -29.93 -11.07 -5.22
N ASP A 368 -30.61 -9.98 -5.51
CA ASP A 368 -32.03 -9.83 -5.17
C ASP A 368 -32.85 -10.94 -5.85
N GLU A 369 -34.10 -11.13 -5.38
CA GLU A 369 -34.93 -12.28 -5.79
C GLU A 369 -35.33 -12.20 -7.27
N GLU A 370 -35.56 -10.99 -7.81
CA GLU A 370 -35.95 -10.77 -9.21
C GLU A 370 -34.75 -11.08 -10.14
N THR A 371 -33.60 -10.49 -9.87
CA THR A 371 -32.36 -10.76 -10.62
C THR A 371 -31.98 -12.24 -10.57
N LYS A 372 -32.05 -12.85 -9.39
CA LYS A 372 -31.75 -14.27 -9.19
C LYS A 372 -32.67 -15.15 -10.01
N GLN A 373 -33.99 -14.89 -9.99
CA GLN A 373 -34.98 -15.67 -10.75
C GLN A 373 -34.73 -15.53 -12.25
N SER A 374 -34.50 -14.30 -12.73
CA SER A 374 -34.18 -14.02 -14.13
C SER A 374 -32.93 -14.78 -14.60
N PHE A 375 -31.90 -14.80 -13.78
CA PHE A 375 -30.65 -15.54 -14.10
C PHE A 375 -30.87 -17.06 -14.17
N ILE A 376 -31.68 -17.62 -13.29
CA ILE A 376 -32.02 -19.04 -13.27
C ILE A 376 -32.85 -19.41 -14.51
N GLU A 377 -33.88 -18.64 -14.82
CA GLU A 377 -34.74 -18.87 -15.98
C GLU A 377 -33.97 -18.77 -17.31
N LEU A 378 -33.07 -17.79 -17.42
CA LEU A 378 -32.18 -17.68 -18.56
C LEU A 378 -31.28 -18.93 -18.71
N TYR A 379 -30.73 -19.43 -17.60
CA TYR A 379 -29.91 -20.65 -17.66
C TYR A 379 -30.76 -21.87 -18.07
N ASP A 380 -31.97 -22.03 -17.55
CA ASP A 380 -32.86 -23.12 -17.90
C ASP A 380 -33.20 -23.13 -19.41
N LYS A 381 -33.39 -21.97 -20.03
CA LYS A 381 -33.58 -21.82 -21.47
C LYS A 381 -32.36 -22.27 -22.27
N ILE A 382 -31.15 -21.88 -21.84
CA ILE A 382 -29.90 -22.25 -22.51
C ILE A 382 -29.65 -23.76 -22.39
N ASP A 383 -29.86 -24.35 -21.22
CA ASP A 383 -29.67 -25.80 -20.98
C ASP A 383 -30.71 -26.62 -21.77
N ALA A 384 -31.88 -26.08 -22.05
CA ALA A 384 -32.89 -26.67 -22.91
C ALA A 384 -32.61 -26.54 -24.43
N GLY A 385 -31.52 -25.84 -24.80
CA GLY A 385 -31.10 -25.68 -26.21
C GLY A 385 -31.92 -24.66 -26.99
N VAL A 386 -32.57 -23.69 -26.30
CA VAL A 386 -33.28 -22.57 -26.95
C VAL A 386 -32.28 -21.58 -27.50
N ASP A 387 -32.34 -21.29 -28.81
CA ASP A 387 -31.47 -20.26 -29.43
C ASP A 387 -32.08 -18.89 -29.20
N LEU A 388 -31.47 -18.14 -28.25
CA LEU A 388 -31.97 -16.83 -27.84
C LEU A 388 -31.59 -15.70 -28.83
N ASN A 389 -30.72 -15.97 -29.83
CA ASN A 389 -30.40 -14.99 -30.86
C ASN A 389 -31.47 -14.88 -31.96
N GLU A 390 -32.43 -15.82 -32.06
CA GLU A 390 -33.51 -15.76 -33.03
C GLU A 390 -34.68 -14.91 -32.54
N GLU A 391 -34.85 -14.69 -31.22
CA GLU A 391 -35.96 -13.89 -30.68
C GLU A 391 -35.78 -12.37 -30.94
N GLU A 392 -34.55 -11.85 -30.99
CA GLU A 392 -34.31 -10.40 -31.27
C GLU A 392 -34.60 -10.00 -32.73
N ASN A 393 -34.60 -10.94 -33.69
CA ASN A 393 -34.90 -10.63 -35.08
C ASN A 393 -36.39 -10.63 -35.44
N ASN A 394 -37.29 -11.08 -34.54
CA ASN A 394 -38.72 -11.14 -34.80
C ASN A 394 -39.52 -9.93 -34.28
N ASP A 395 -38.95 -9.10 -33.42
CA ASP A 395 -39.61 -7.90 -32.90
C ASP A 395 -39.44 -6.63 -33.78
N GLU A 396 -38.56 -6.67 -34.81
CA GLU A 396 -38.43 -5.55 -35.77
C GLU A 396 -39.42 -5.58 -36.94
N THR A 397 -40.36 -6.52 -37.01
CA THR A 397 -41.34 -6.61 -38.08
C THR A 397 -42.78 -6.68 -37.56
N VAL A 398 -43.26 -5.65 -36.83
CA VAL A 398 -44.69 -5.34 -36.71
C VAL A 398 -44.91 -3.83 -36.72
#